data_cd9e76cea0b9c40edfce84b1b7224206
#
_entry.id   cd9e76cea0b9c40edfce84b1b7224206
#
_cell.length_a   1.000
_cell.length_b   1.000
_cell.length_c   1.000
_cell.angle_alpha   90.00
_cell.angle_beta   90.00
_cell.angle_gamma   90.00
#
_symmetry.space_group_name_H-M   'P 1'
#
loop_
_entity.id
_entity.type
_entity.pdbx_description
1 polymer ?
#
loop_
_entity_poly.entity_id
_entity_poly.type
_entity_poly.pdbx_seq_one_letter_code
_entity_poly.pdbx_strand_id
1 'polypeptide(L)'
;MRRILVVAAAFSVLGFTGAASAQPRQGVDVNVSIGPNLQKNAHDYGSRELTDISNDLKEAVQSAVAHSRAAPPVRVDLVIEDAVPNRPTFDQLGRTVGLSFRSVGLGGARVSGMATYADGSQRPIREQFYETDLTQERGATTWYDADRAFDRVAYDLGRGKFPAEFSGPGPTGGGHFGYPFNNQ
;
A
#
# COMPACT_ATOMS: atom_id res chain seq x y z
N MET A 1 -47.66 13.22 72.98
CA MET A 1 -46.62 12.22 72.69
C MET A 1 -46.73 11.80 71.22
N ARG A 2 -45.96 12.36 70.30
CA ARG A 2 -45.96 12.04 68.86
C ARG A 2 -44.69 11.29 68.55
N ARG A 3 -44.81 10.03 68.16
CA ARG A 3 -43.67 9.19 67.71
C ARG A 3 -43.45 9.45 66.24
N ILE A 4 -42.28 9.94 65.89
CA ILE A 4 -41.84 10.12 64.52
C ILE A 4 -41.12 8.82 64.09
N LEU A 5 -41.65 8.16 63.04
CA LEU A 5 -41.04 7.00 62.44
C LEU A 5 -40.13 7.49 61.31
N VAL A 6 -38.82 7.24 61.44
CA VAL A 6 -37.84 7.52 60.37
C VAL A 6 -37.70 6.25 59.52
N VAL A 7 -38.11 6.33 58.26
CA VAL A 7 -37.89 5.25 57.27
C VAL A 7 -36.59 5.56 56.54
N ALA A 8 -35.59 4.72 56.74
CA ALA A 8 -34.35 4.77 56.01
C ALA A 8 -34.50 4.00 54.68
N ALA A 9 -34.48 4.72 53.58
CA ALA A 9 -34.45 4.12 52.23
C ALA A 9 -33.00 3.77 51.85
N ALA A 10 -32.67 2.51 51.72
CA ALA A 10 -31.39 2.02 51.21
C ALA A 10 -31.40 2.06 49.66
N PHE A 11 -30.64 2.95 49.07
CA PHE A 11 -30.38 2.96 47.62
C PHE A 11 -29.31 1.93 47.28
N SER A 12 -29.69 0.82 46.67
CA SER A 12 -28.76 -0.15 46.07
C SER A 12 -28.33 0.36 44.72
N VAL A 13 -27.07 0.81 44.60
CA VAL A 13 -26.42 1.13 43.32
C VAL A 13 -26.01 -0.18 42.64
N LEU A 14 -26.80 -0.63 41.66
CA LEU A 14 -26.41 -1.70 40.74
C LEU A 14 -25.35 -1.15 39.80
N GLY A 15 -24.07 -1.51 40.03
CA GLY A 15 -22.98 -1.24 39.15
C GLY A 15 -23.13 -2.04 37.84
N PHE A 16 -23.49 -1.37 36.75
CA PHE A 16 -23.40 -1.94 35.42
C PHE A 16 -21.91 -2.01 35.05
N THR A 17 -21.32 -3.20 35.23
CA THR A 17 -20.05 -3.53 34.58
C THR A 17 -20.34 -3.76 33.11
N GLY A 18 -20.23 -2.71 32.30
CA GLY A 18 -20.28 -2.81 30.85
C GLY A 18 -19.10 -3.66 30.38
N ALA A 19 -19.34 -4.93 30.05
CA ALA A 19 -18.40 -5.71 29.29
C ALA A 19 -18.22 -5.01 27.93
N ALA A 20 -17.07 -4.38 27.72
CA ALA A 20 -16.68 -3.88 26.43
C ALA A 20 -16.60 -5.11 25.50
N SER A 21 -17.65 -5.36 24.73
CA SER A 21 -17.62 -6.36 23.68
C SER A 21 -16.55 -5.94 22.69
N ALA A 22 -15.45 -6.68 22.63
CA ALA A 22 -14.48 -6.54 21.57
C ALA A 22 -15.21 -6.87 20.26
N GLN A 23 -15.63 -5.85 19.53
CA GLN A 23 -16.17 -6.05 18.19
C GLN A 23 -15.08 -6.74 17.35
N PRO A 24 -15.43 -7.79 16.58
CA PRO A 24 -14.50 -8.37 15.64
C PRO A 24 -14.02 -7.24 14.74
N ARG A 25 -12.68 -7.09 14.63
CA ARG A 25 -12.08 -6.10 13.72
C ARG A 25 -12.59 -6.42 12.33
N GLN A 26 -13.51 -5.63 11.83
CA GLN A 26 -13.86 -5.68 10.41
C GLN A 26 -12.58 -5.42 9.64
N GLY A 27 -12.28 -6.31 8.68
CA GLY A 27 -11.12 -6.11 7.80
C GLY A 27 -11.22 -4.74 7.11
N VAL A 28 -10.08 -4.09 6.93
CA VAL A 28 -10.03 -2.83 6.18
C VAL A 28 -10.48 -3.08 4.73
N ASP A 29 -11.32 -2.19 4.20
CA ASP A 29 -11.67 -2.19 2.78
C ASP A 29 -10.54 -1.53 2.00
N VAL A 30 -9.77 -2.32 1.23
CA VAL A 30 -8.64 -1.83 0.43
C VAL A 30 -8.97 -1.97 -1.05
N ASN A 31 -9.02 -0.85 -1.74
CA ASN A 31 -9.20 -0.75 -3.17
C ASN A 31 -7.91 -0.25 -3.83
N VAL A 32 -7.43 -0.95 -4.84
CA VAL A 32 -6.28 -0.56 -5.63
C VAL A 32 -6.70 -0.38 -7.08
N SER A 33 -6.30 0.70 -7.68
CA SER A 33 -6.51 1.00 -9.11
C SER A 33 -5.20 1.35 -9.80
N ILE A 34 -5.17 1.16 -11.11
CA ILE A 34 -4.04 1.55 -11.95
C ILE A 34 -4.27 2.97 -12.46
N GLY A 35 -3.28 3.82 -12.24
CA GLY A 35 -3.31 5.21 -12.70
C GLY A 35 -3.23 5.34 -14.23
N PRO A 36 -3.69 6.47 -14.79
CA PRO A 36 -3.81 6.64 -16.24
C PRO A 36 -2.46 6.58 -16.97
N ASN A 37 -1.36 6.94 -16.31
CA ASN A 37 -0.03 6.84 -16.91
C ASN A 37 0.45 5.39 -17.01
N LEU A 38 0.28 4.62 -15.95
CA LEU A 38 0.63 3.21 -15.94
C LEU A 38 -0.31 2.40 -16.85
N GLN A 39 -1.59 2.79 -16.94
CA GLN A 39 -2.56 2.18 -17.85
C GLN A 39 -2.14 2.28 -19.33
N LYS A 40 -1.44 3.34 -19.74
CA LYS A 40 -0.89 3.47 -21.10
C LYS A 40 0.18 2.40 -21.38
N ASN A 41 0.89 1.96 -20.36
CA ASN A 41 1.92 0.93 -20.45
C ASN A 41 1.36 -0.50 -20.31
N ALA A 42 0.05 -0.64 -20.09
CA ALA A 42 -0.60 -1.94 -19.91
C ALA A 42 -0.39 -2.89 -21.11
N HIS A 43 -0.27 -2.32 -22.31
CA HIS A 43 0.04 -3.07 -23.51
C HIS A 43 1.46 -3.66 -23.48
N ASP A 44 2.43 -2.98 -22.90
CA ASP A 44 3.82 -3.40 -22.85
C ASP A 44 4.10 -4.37 -21.71
N TYR A 45 3.51 -4.13 -20.55
CA TYR A 45 3.73 -4.97 -19.37
C TYR A 45 2.85 -6.22 -19.35
N GLY A 46 1.64 -6.15 -19.94
CA GLY A 46 0.62 -7.18 -19.86
C GLY A 46 -0.41 -6.89 -18.74
N SER A 47 -1.68 -7.12 -19.05
CA SER A 47 -2.78 -6.86 -18.10
C SER A 47 -2.71 -7.74 -16.85
N ARG A 48 -2.17 -8.95 -16.97
CA ARG A 48 -1.98 -9.85 -15.85
C ARG A 48 -0.99 -9.28 -14.83
N GLU A 49 0.14 -8.79 -15.30
CA GLU A 49 1.17 -8.18 -14.46
C GLU A 49 0.61 -7.00 -13.65
N LEU A 50 -0.22 -6.13 -14.30
CA LEU A 50 -0.85 -5.01 -13.60
C LEU A 50 -1.87 -5.49 -12.55
N THR A 51 -2.54 -6.61 -12.79
CA THR A 51 -3.43 -7.22 -11.82
C THR A 51 -2.63 -7.78 -10.64
N ASP A 52 -1.53 -8.46 -10.92
CA ASP A 52 -0.68 -9.09 -9.91
C ASP A 52 -0.09 -8.02 -8.97
N ILE A 53 0.52 -6.94 -9.48
CA ILE A 53 1.05 -5.85 -8.62
C ILE A 53 -0.06 -5.11 -7.86
N SER A 54 -1.27 -5.04 -8.39
CA SER A 54 -2.40 -4.46 -7.65
C SER A 54 -2.82 -5.33 -6.47
N ASN A 55 -2.78 -6.65 -6.64
CA ASN A 55 -3.06 -7.61 -5.57
C ASN A 55 -1.94 -7.59 -4.51
N ASP A 56 -0.67 -7.52 -4.92
CA ASP A 56 0.48 -7.47 -4.03
C ASP A 56 0.41 -6.23 -3.11
N LEU A 57 0.13 -5.04 -3.68
CA LEU A 57 -0.08 -3.83 -2.89
C LEU A 57 -1.27 -3.97 -1.93
N LYS A 58 -2.39 -4.54 -2.40
CA LYS A 58 -3.58 -4.75 -1.58
C LYS A 58 -3.30 -5.66 -0.40
N GLU A 59 -2.64 -6.79 -0.63
CA GLU A 59 -2.29 -7.77 0.41
C GLU A 59 -1.32 -7.19 1.43
N ALA A 60 -0.28 -6.46 0.98
CA ALA A 60 0.67 -5.79 1.85
C ALA A 60 -0.03 -4.82 2.80
N VAL A 61 -0.93 -3.98 2.29
CA VAL A 61 -1.69 -3.00 3.07
C VAL A 61 -2.66 -3.70 4.03
N GLN A 62 -3.42 -4.68 3.58
CA GLN A 62 -4.35 -5.44 4.43
C GLN A 62 -3.62 -6.09 5.59
N SER A 63 -2.49 -6.74 5.32
CA SER A 63 -1.65 -7.36 6.34
C SER A 63 -1.13 -6.35 7.35
N ALA A 64 -0.58 -5.23 6.90
CA ALA A 64 -0.02 -4.20 7.79
C ALA A 64 -1.09 -3.57 8.69
N VAL A 65 -2.27 -3.26 8.13
CA VAL A 65 -3.39 -2.69 8.89
C VAL A 65 -3.95 -3.68 9.91
N ALA A 66 -4.06 -4.96 9.56
CA ALA A 66 -4.52 -6.01 10.48
C ALA A 66 -3.61 -6.14 11.73
N HIS A 67 -2.30 -5.90 11.56
CA HIS A 67 -1.31 -5.97 12.63
C HIS A 67 -0.98 -4.60 13.27
N SER A 68 -1.64 -3.54 12.82
CA SER A 68 -1.42 -2.18 13.34
C SER A 68 -1.79 -2.07 14.81
N ARG A 69 -0.98 -1.29 15.57
CA ARG A 69 -1.30 -0.90 16.95
C ARG A 69 -2.06 0.44 17.02
N ALA A 70 -2.03 1.21 15.94
CA ALA A 70 -2.82 2.43 15.80
C ALA A 70 -4.27 2.10 15.45
N ALA A 71 -5.17 3.07 15.65
CA ALA A 71 -6.54 2.94 15.14
C ALA A 71 -6.48 2.75 13.60
N PRO A 72 -6.98 1.62 13.08
CA PRO A 72 -6.86 1.35 11.67
C PRO A 72 -7.85 2.20 10.86
N PRO A 73 -7.54 2.54 9.59
CA PRO A 73 -8.52 3.08 8.68
C PRO A 73 -9.61 2.03 8.41
N VAL A 74 -10.83 2.48 8.10
CA VAL A 74 -11.93 1.60 7.68
C VAL A 74 -11.91 1.34 6.18
N ARG A 75 -11.32 2.29 5.42
CA ARG A 75 -11.17 2.20 3.98
C ARG A 75 -9.85 2.82 3.53
N VAL A 76 -9.20 2.18 2.55
CA VAL A 76 -8.00 2.67 1.89
C VAL A 76 -8.19 2.56 0.38
N ASP A 77 -8.17 3.69 -0.31
CA ASP A 77 -8.23 3.76 -1.76
C ASP A 77 -6.84 4.16 -2.28
N LEU A 78 -6.23 3.31 -3.11
CA LEU A 78 -4.89 3.48 -3.65
C LEU A 78 -4.89 3.52 -5.17
N VAL A 79 -3.94 4.26 -5.71
CA VAL A 79 -3.65 4.35 -7.13
C VAL A 79 -2.17 4.06 -7.33
N ILE A 80 -1.84 3.03 -8.10
CA ILE A 80 -0.48 2.84 -8.61
C ILE A 80 -0.31 3.78 -9.79
N GLU A 81 0.30 4.94 -9.56
CA GLU A 81 0.48 5.97 -10.59
C GLU A 81 1.49 5.58 -11.64
N ASP A 82 2.55 4.91 -11.18
CA ASP A 82 3.64 4.42 -12.01
C ASP A 82 4.27 3.18 -11.37
N ALA A 83 4.73 2.26 -12.22
CA ALA A 83 5.53 1.11 -11.82
C ALA A 83 6.49 0.72 -12.95
N VAL A 84 7.73 0.46 -12.59
CA VAL A 84 8.81 0.08 -13.51
C VAL A 84 9.36 -1.27 -13.07
N PRO A 85 9.35 -2.28 -13.96
CA PRO A 85 9.84 -3.60 -13.60
C PRO A 85 11.38 -3.66 -13.62
N ASN A 86 11.95 -4.45 -12.71
CA ASN A 86 13.39 -4.74 -12.67
C ASN A 86 13.82 -5.78 -13.72
N ARG A 87 12.87 -6.63 -14.10
CA ARG A 87 13.08 -7.63 -15.16
C ARG A 87 11.96 -7.57 -16.17
N PRO A 88 12.22 -7.96 -17.44
CA PRO A 88 11.18 -7.98 -18.45
C PRO A 88 10.00 -8.84 -18.03
N THR A 89 8.80 -8.32 -18.23
CA THR A 89 7.58 -9.12 -18.16
C THR A 89 7.53 -10.11 -19.33
N PHE A 90 6.65 -11.13 -19.24
CA PHE A 90 6.47 -12.08 -20.32
C PHE A 90 6.04 -11.41 -21.63
N ASP A 91 5.18 -10.39 -21.54
CA ASP A 91 4.72 -9.64 -22.71
C ASP A 91 5.86 -8.85 -23.36
N GLN A 92 6.74 -8.22 -22.57
CA GLN A 92 7.93 -7.55 -23.08
C GLN A 92 8.92 -8.51 -23.73
N LEU A 93 9.14 -9.70 -23.14
CA LEU A 93 9.98 -10.73 -23.72
C LEU A 93 9.45 -11.23 -25.07
N GLY A 94 8.14 -11.34 -25.23
CA GLY A 94 7.50 -11.77 -26.46
C GLY A 94 7.55 -10.73 -27.59
N ARG A 95 7.72 -9.45 -27.26
CA ARG A 95 7.61 -8.34 -28.23
C ARG A 95 8.91 -7.63 -28.55
N THR A 96 9.86 -7.65 -27.62
CA THR A 96 11.09 -6.86 -27.74
C THR A 96 12.28 -7.74 -28.05
N VAL A 97 12.79 -7.63 -29.27
CA VAL A 97 13.99 -8.36 -29.70
C VAL A 97 15.19 -7.94 -28.82
N GLY A 98 15.93 -8.96 -28.36
CA GLY A 98 17.14 -8.77 -27.56
C GLY A 98 16.88 -8.75 -26.03
N LEU A 99 15.64 -8.63 -25.56
CA LEU A 99 15.34 -8.88 -24.15
C LEU A 99 15.44 -10.36 -23.82
N SER A 100 15.88 -10.66 -22.62
CA SER A 100 15.97 -12.01 -22.07
C SER A 100 15.63 -12.01 -20.59
N PHE A 101 15.41 -13.16 -19.99
CA PHE A 101 15.24 -13.30 -18.54
C PHE A 101 16.46 -12.84 -17.72
N ARG A 102 17.60 -12.62 -18.37
CA ARG A 102 18.80 -12.06 -17.73
C ARG A 102 18.87 -10.54 -17.81
N SER A 103 18.03 -9.92 -18.64
CA SER A 103 17.96 -8.46 -18.70
C SER A 103 17.52 -7.93 -17.34
N VAL A 104 18.17 -6.88 -16.88
CA VAL A 104 17.90 -6.24 -15.60
C VAL A 104 17.87 -4.73 -15.77
N GLY A 105 17.00 -4.05 -15.09
CA GLY A 105 16.87 -2.61 -15.08
C GLY A 105 16.60 -2.10 -13.67
N LEU A 106 16.67 -0.79 -13.51
CA LEU A 106 16.25 -0.10 -12.29
C LEU A 106 14.73 -0.07 -12.25
N GLY A 107 14.18 -0.56 -11.16
CA GLY A 107 12.73 -0.63 -10.95
C GLY A 107 12.23 0.40 -9.95
N GLY A 108 10.94 0.32 -9.65
CA GLY A 108 10.31 1.15 -8.65
C GLY A 108 8.82 1.33 -8.87
N ALA A 109 8.19 2.05 -7.96
CA ALA A 109 6.80 2.45 -8.10
C ALA A 109 6.49 3.77 -7.39
N ARG A 110 5.39 4.39 -7.84
CA ARG A 110 4.76 5.54 -7.20
C ARG A 110 3.32 5.20 -6.91
N VAL A 111 2.93 5.39 -5.64
CA VAL A 111 1.59 5.12 -5.14
C VAL A 111 1.04 6.37 -4.47
N SER A 112 -0.17 6.74 -4.83
CA SER A 112 -0.97 7.75 -4.11
C SER A 112 -2.28 7.18 -3.63
N GLY A 113 -2.96 7.88 -2.74
CA GLY A 113 -4.26 7.42 -2.26
C GLY A 113 -4.79 8.18 -1.07
N MET A 114 -5.82 7.59 -0.44
CA MET A 114 -6.51 8.15 0.70
C MET A 114 -6.88 7.06 1.71
N ALA A 115 -6.54 7.27 2.97
CA ALA A 115 -7.03 6.47 4.08
C ALA A 115 -8.20 7.20 4.74
N THR A 116 -9.34 6.52 4.92
CA THR A 116 -10.54 7.05 5.59
C THR A 116 -10.73 6.31 6.91
N TYR A 117 -10.96 7.06 7.98
CA TYR A 117 -11.15 6.55 9.33
C TYR A 117 -12.64 6.53 9.73
N ALA A 118 -12.95 5.80 10.81
CA ALA A 118 -14.31 5.65 11.30
C ALA A 118 -14.98 6.97 11.73
N ASP A 119 -14.18 7.96 12.10
CA ASP A 119 -14.64 9.32 12.44
C ASP A 119 -14.88 10.21 11.22
N GLY A 120 -14.70 9.69 10.01
CA GLY A 120 -14.80 10.40 8.74
C GLY A 120 -13.56 11.21 8.37
N SER A 121 -12.53 11.24 9.22
CA SER A 121 -11.27 11.90 8.87
C SER A 121 -10.55 11.17 7.74
N GLN A 122 -9.86 11.94 6.90
CA GLN A 122 -9.12 11.43 5.75
C GLN A 122 -7.65 11.83 5.83
N ARG A 123 -6.77 10.92 5.42
CA ARG A 123 -5.33 11.13 5.35
C ARG A 123 -4.82 10.77 3.96
N PRO A 124 -4.15 11.69 3.26
CA PRO A 124 -3.54 11.38 1.96
C PRO A 124 -2.37 10.41 2.14
N ILE A 125 -2.20 9.53 1.17
CA ILE A 125 -1.10 8.57 1.07
C ILE A 125 -0.26 8.98 -0.13
N ARG A 126 1.05 9.12 0.06
CA ARG A 126 2.02 9.41 -1.01
C ARG A 126 3.31 8.69 -0.70
N GLU A 127 3.64 7.74 -1.54
CA GLU A 127 4.89 6.98 -1.42
C GLU A 127 5.48 6.73 -2.81
N GLN A 128 6.80 6.83 -2.90
CA GLN A 128 7.53 6.40 -4.08
C GLN A 128 8.86 5.80 -3.68
N PHE A 129 9.27 4.81 -4.44
CA PHE A 129 10.61 4.26 -4.38
C PHE A 129 11.06 3.90 -5.78
N TYR A 130 12.22 4.37 -6.17
CA TYR A 130 12.91 3.98 -7.39
C TYR A 130 14.38 3.74 -7.05
N GLU A 131 14.89 2.58 -7.45
CA GLU A 131 16.29 2.27 -7.28
C GLU A 131 17.14 3.09 -8.27
N THR A 132 18.32 3.46 -7.84
CA THR A 132 19.25 4.28 -8.63
C THR A 132 20.60 3.60 -8.86
N ASP A 133 20.83 2.46 -8.21
CA ASP A 133 22.06 1.69 -8.32
C ASP A 133 21.81 0.29 -8.86
N LEU A 134 22.19 0.05 -10.11
CA LEU A 134 22.01 -1.23 -10.78
C LEU A 134 22.75 -2.40 -10.08
N THR A 135 23.74 -2.12 -9.24
CA THR A 135 24.46 -3.16 -8.51
C THR A 135 23.60 -3.83 -7.43
N GLN A 136 22.54 -3.14 -6.96
CA GLN A 136 21.58 -3.65 -5.99
C GLN A 136 20.57 -4.62 -6.61
N GLU A 137 20.50 -4.68 -7.94
CA GLU A 137 19.49 -5.45 -8.68
C GLU A 137 19.86 -6.93 -8.90
N ARG A 138 20.94 -7.40 -8.28
CA ARG A 138 21.34 -8.81 -8.38
C ARG A 138 20.30 -9.69 -7.69
N GLY A 139 19.65 -10.56 -8.47
CA GLY A 139 18.62 -11.47 -7.96
C GLY A 139 17.22 -10.86 -7.87
N ALA A 140 17.03 -9.62 -8.29
CA ALA A 140 15.71 -8.98 -8.31
C ALA A 140 14.68 -9.80 -9.11
N THR A 141 13.46 -9.88 -8.61
CA THR A 141 12.28 -10.36 -9.33
C THR A 141 11.78 -9.31 -10.32
N THR A 142 10.73 -9.60 -11.08
CA THR A 142 10.20 -8.64 -12.06
C THR A 142 9.78 -7.32 -11.40
N TRP A 143 9.16 -7.36 -10.24
CA TRP A 143 8.61 -6.19 -9.56
C TRP A 143 9.28 -5.87 -8.22
N TYR A 144 10.52 -6.33 -8.01
CA TYR A 144 11.24 -6.24 -6.74
C TYR A 144 11.23 -4.83 -6.10
N ASP A 145 11.53 -3.79 -6.88
CA ASP A 145 11.55 -2.43 -6.35
C ASP A 145 10.16 -1.81 -6.23
N ALA A 146 9.20 -2.24 -7.05
CA ALA A 146 7.80 -1.89 -6.86
C ALA A 146 7.28 -2.46 -5.55
N ASP A 147 7.60 -3.71 -5.24
CA ASP A 147 7.25 -4.36 -3.95
C ASP A 147 7.85 -3.59 -2.77
N ARG A 148 9.08 -3.09 -2.89
CA ARG A 148 9.68 -2.22 -1.86
C ARG A 148 8.90 -0.93 -1.64
N ALA A 149 8.36 -0.32 -2.70
CA ALA A 149 7.46 0.82 -2.57
C ALA A 149 6.16 0.43 -1.86
N PHE A 150 5.59 -0.72 -2.19
CA PHE A 150 4.36 -1.24 -1.58
C PHE A 150 4.56 -1.55 -0.09
N ASP A 151 5.68 -2.15 0.26
CA ASP A 151 6.06 -2.40 1.65
C ASP A 151 6.18 -1.10 2.46
N ARG A 152 6.69 -0.02 1.85
CA ARG A 152 6.75 1.30 2.51
C ARG A 152 5.36 1.87 2.74
N VAL A 153 4.45 1.81 1.74
CA VAL A 153 3.04 2.19 1.91
C VAL A 153 2.42 1.43 3.07
N ALA A 154 2.58 0.11 3.08
CA ALA A 154 2.04 -0.77 4.11
C ALA A 154 2.61 -0.45 5.50
N TYR A 155 3.94 -0.29 5.59
CA TYR A 155 4.62 0.05 6.83
C TYR A 155 4.18 1.39 7.41
N ASP A 156 4.07 2.43 6.58
CA ASP A 156 3.67 3.76 7.02
C ASP A 156 2.21 3.80 7.45
N LEU A 157 1.31 3.14 6.70
CA LEU A 157 -0.09 2.96 7.10
C LEU A 157 -0.22 2.21 8.43
N GLY A 158 0.51 1.11 8.61
CA GLY A 158 0.52 0.34 9.84
C GLY A 158 1.02 1.11 11.05
N ARG A 159 1.77 2.19 10.85
CA ARG A 159 2.28 3.11 11.90
C ARG A 159 1.51 4.42 12.00
N GLY A 160 0.50 4.63 11.16
CA GLY A 160 -0.26 5.88 11.12
C GLY A 160 0.57 7.07 10.62
N LYS A 161 1.57 6.82 9.76
CA LYS A 161 2.39 7.85 9.12
C LYS A 161 1.83 8.17 7.74
N PHE A 162 1.78 9.47 7.41
CA PHE A 162 1.24 9.97 6.16
C PHE A 162 2.14 11.08 5.62
N PRO A 163 3.15 10.74 4.80
CA PRO A 163 3.98 11.74 4.15
C PRO A 163 3.13 12.70 3.32
N ALA A 164 3.34 14.01 3.48
CA ALA A 164 2.59 15.03 2.75
C ALA A 164 2.97 15.09 1.26
N GLU A 165 4.20 14.71 0.94
CA GLU A 165 4.78 14.75 -0.40
C GLU A 165 5.52 13.45 -0.70
N PHE A 166 5.72 13.20 -1.98
CA PHE A 166 6.60 12.11 -2.42
C PHE A 166 8.04 12.43 -2.02
N SER A 167 8.72 11.45 -1.42
CA SER A 167 10.12 11.58 -0.98
C SER A 167 11.01 10.62 -1.77
N GLY A 168 12.27 11.03 -1.97
CA GLY A 168 13.26 10.23 -2.70
C GLY A 168 13.23 10.42 -4.21
N PRO A 169 14.05 9.64 -4.96
CA PRO A 169 14.12 9.71 -6.41
C PRO A 169 12.75 9.42 -7.03
N GLY A 170 12.37 10.22 -8.04
CA GLY A 170 11.23 9.96 -8.89
C GLY A 170 11.57 8.99 -10.01
N PRO A 171 10.59 8.65 -10.87
CA PRO A 171 10.84 7.82 -12.03
C PRO A 171 11.94 8.45 -12.88
N THR A 172 13.05 7.76 -13.01
CA THR A 172 14.08 8.12 -13.99
C THR A 172 13.50 7.82 -15.35
N GLY A 173 13.07 8.87 -16.05
CA GLY A 173 12.29 8.83 -17.27
C GLY A 173 12.68 7.71 -18.23
N GLY A 174 11.87 6.69 -18.32
CA GLY A 174 12.02 5.58 -19.22
C GLY A 174 11.91 4.23 -18.53
N GLY A 175 10.69 3.72 -18.33
CA GLY A 175 10.42 2.30 -18.10
C GLY A 175 10.75 1.45 -19.32
N HIS A 176 11.84 1.77 -19.98
CA HIS A 176 12.43 0.96 -21.01
C HIS A 176 13.67 0.30 -20.38
N PHE A 177 13.75 -1.02 -20.47
CA PHE A 177 15.03 -1.69 -20.34
C PHE A 177 15.97 -1.00 -21.34
N GLY A 178 16.60 0.08 -20.91
CA GLY A 178 17.68 0.68 -21.66
C GLY A 178 18.76 -0.40 -21.71
N TYR A 179 19.05 -0.87 -22.91
CA TYR A 179 20.26 -1.65 -23.10
C TYR A 179 21.43 -0.81 -22.61
N PRO A 180 22.18 -1.23 -21.58
CA PRO A 180 23.39 -0.52 -21.20
C PRO A 180 24.49 -0.59 -22.28
N PHE A 181 24.18 -1.11 -23.48
CA PHE A 181 25.17 -1.46 -24.50
C PHE A 181 24.88 -0.92 -25.91
N ASN A 182 23.96 0.02 -26.10
CA ASN A 182 23.79 0.68 -27.37
C ASN A 182 24.31 2.13 -27.35
N ASN A 183 25.59 2.31 -26.99
CA ASN A 183 26.40 3.42 -27.44
C ASN A 183 27.51 2.85 -28.33
N GLN A 184 27.19 2.54 -29.56
CA GLN A 184 28.12 2.60 -30.70
C GLN A 184 27.38 3.21 -31.88
#